data_dcb34426d39dde84f74b2f7b3a8a8d16
#
_entry.id   dcb34426d39dde84f74b2f7b3a8a8d16
#
_cell.length_a   1.000
_cell.length_b   1.000
_cell.length_c   1.000
_cell.angle_alpha   90.00
_cell.angle_beta   90.00
_cell.angle_gamma   90.00
#
_symmetry.space_group_name_H-M   'P 1'
#
loop_
_entity.id
_entity.type
_entity.pdbx_description
1 polymer ?
#
loop_
_entity_poly.entity_id
_entity_poly.type
_entity_poly.pdbx_seq_one_letter_code
_entity_poly.pdbx_strand_id
1 'polypeptide(L)'
;LLTDRDVLDAQIPGRDLLIVTNTTVAKLYLARLTGSFAQRRIAECILPDGEQHKTLQTAGWVFDALVANKMNRDATVLALGGGVVGDIAGFAAASYQRGIGYVQMPTTLLAQVDSSVGGKTGVNHPGGKNLIGAFYQPRAVIADTDVLATLPDRELKSGLAEVIKHGCVWDPLLFNWLDRSIPQLLARDAEALTYAIGRSCEIKATVVARDEREHDLRAILNFGHTFGHAIEAATGYDKYLHGEAVGLGMLIAADLSHRLGLIDAAVKERLRDVMVRTGLPTEAPRIGAARAYELMQMDKKVVAGAVRLVLLEKLGRAIITDQYPKAALDATLAEHFK
;
A
#
# COMPACT_ATOMS: atom_id res chain seq x y z
N LEU A 1 8.84 -14.67 -13.21
CA LEU A 1 9.06 -15.09 -11.80
C LEU A 1 7.93 -15.99 -11.30
N LEU A 2 6.68 -15.75 -11.70
CA LEU A 2 5.48 -16.49 -11.25
C LEU A 2 5.59 -18.02 -11.44
N THR A 3 6.33 -18.47 -12.42
CA THR A 3 6.51 -19.90 -12.77
C THR A 3 7.96 -20.36 -12.70
N ASP A 4 8.83 -19.56 -12.16
CA ASP A 4 10.24 -19.88 -11.99
C ASP A 4 10.42 -20.81 -10.78
N ARG A 5 10.63 -22.11 -11.08
CA ARG A 5 10.72 -23.15 -10.05
C ARG A 5 11.89 -22.94 -9.11
N ASP A 6 13.01 -22.48 -9.60
CA ASP A 6 14.21 -22.29 -8.78
C ASP A 6 13.97 -21.19 -7.75
N VAL A 7 13.34 -20.08 -8.16
CA VAL A 7 12.93 -18.99 -7.26
C VAL A 7 11.90 -19.48 -6.25
N LEU A 8 10.86 -20.20 -6.70
CA LEU A 8 9.77 -20.68 -5.85
C LEU A 8 10.26 -21.71 -4.84
N ASP A 9 11.06 -22.69 -5.26
CA ASP A 9 11.57 -23.76 -4.37
C ASP A 9 12.56 -23.22 -3.33
N ALA A 10 13.35 -22.20 -3.69
CA ALA A 10 14.28 -21.56 -2.75
C ALA A 10 13.53 -20.81 -1.61
N GLN A 11 12.36 -20.24 -1.89
CA GLN A 11 11.63 -19.40 -0.94
C GLN A 11 10.51 -20.15 -0.19
N ILE A 12 10.05 -21.29 -0.71
CA ILE A 12 8.95 -22.08 -0.14
C ILE A 12 9.50 -23.43 0.33
N PRO A 13 10.03 -23.52 1.55
CA PRO A 13 10.46 -24.80 2.10
C PRO A 13 9.23 -25.65 2.46
N GLY A 14 9.45 -26.96 2.56
CA GLY A 14 8.41 -27.90 2.96
C GLY A 14 7.54 -28.38 1.80
N ARG A 15 6.67 -29.34 2.12
CA ARG A 15 5.81 -30.02 1.14
C ARG A 15 4.43 -29.37 1.04
N ASP A 16 3.95 -28.81 2.13
CA ASP A 16 2.58 -28.35 2.28
C ASP A 16 2.47 -26.86 1.96
N LEU A 17 1.61 -26.51 1.01
CA LEU A 17 1.41 -25.17 0.52
C LEU A 17 -0.08 -24.83 0.47
N LEU A 18 -0.49 -23.78 1.17
CA LEU A 18 -1.79 -23.14 0.97
C LEU A 18 -1.65 -21.91 0.11
N ILE A 19 -2.26 -21.89 -1.06
CA ILE A 19 -2.33 -20.71 -1.92
C ILE A 19 -3.61 -19.94 -1.57
N VAL A 20 -3.45 -18.72 -1.10
CA VAL A 20 -4.55 -17.78 -0.83
C VAL A 20 -4.60 -16.77 -1.96
N THR A 21 -5.73 -16.65 -2.62
CA THR A 21 -5.95 -15.71 -3.73
C THR A 21 -7.39 -15.18 -3.72
N ASN A 22 -7.77 -14.33 -4.66
CA ASN A 22 -9.15 -13.90 -4.81
C ASN A 22 -9.76 -14.37 -6.15
N THR A 23 -11.07 -14.19 -6.29
CA THR A 23 -11.84 -14.65 -7.47
C THR A 23 -11.38 -14.04 -8.80
N THR A 24 -10.81 -12.83 -8.78
CA THR A 24 -10.28 -12.15 -9.96
C THR A 24 -8.92 -12.72 -10.36
N VAL A 25 -7.98 -12.77 -9.42
CA VAL A 25 -6.60 -13.20 -9.64
C VAL A 25 -6.50 -14.70 -9.91
N ALA A 26 -7.37 -15.51 -9.27
CA ALA A 26 -7.41 -16.95 -9.48
C ALA A 26 -7.62 -17.32 -10.95
N LYS A 27 -8.54 -16.63 -11.62
CA LYS A 27 -8.84 -16.86 -13.05
C LYS A 27 -7.65 -16.57 -13.97
N LEU A 28 -6.77 -15.66 -13.57
CA LEU A 28 -5.64 -15.20 -14.37
C LEU A 28 -4.38 -16.05 -14.13
N TYR A 29 -4.13 -16.45 -12.89
CA TYR A 29 -2.81 -16.92 -12.52
C TYR A 29 -2.76 -18.22 -11.71
N LEU A 30 -3.86 -18.65 -11.05
CA LEU A 30 -3.82 -19.77 -10.12
C LEU A 30 -3.39 -21.08 -10.79
N ALA A 31 -4.00 -21.44 -11.91
CA ALA A 31 -3.67 -22.68 -12.63
C ALA A 31 -2.22 -22.68 -13.14
N ARG A 32 -1.72 -21.51 -13.57
CA ARG A 32 -0.34 -21.36 -14.03
C ARG A 32 0.65 -21.53 -12.89
N LEU A 33 0.34 -20.95 -11.72
CA LEU A 33 1.18 -21.06 -10.52
C LEU A 33 1.18 -22.48 -9.96
N THR A 34 0.01 -23.11 -9.81
CA THR A 34 -0.09 -24.48 -9.27
C THR A 34 0.66 -25.49 -10.12
N GLY A 35 0.65 -25.32 -11.45
CA GLY A 35 1.42 -26.14 -12.38
C GLY A 35 2.95 -26.10 -12.17
N SER A 36 3.46 -25.10 -11.47
CA SER A 36 4.89 -24.97 -11.14
C SER A 36 5.32 -25.83 -9.96
N PHE A 37 4.38 -26.34 -9.15
CA PHE A 37 4.63 -27.09 -7.90
C PHE A 37 4.37 -28.59 -8.01
N ALA A 38 4.96 -29.27 -8.98
CA ALA A 38 4.63 -30.68 -9.33
C ALA A 38 4.78 -31.71 -8.19
N GLN A 39 5.49 -31.40 -7.10
CA GLN A 39 5.77 -32.34 -5.99
C GLN A 39 5.23 -31.89 -4.63
N ARG A 40 4.46 -30.81 -4.59
CA ARG A 40 3.92 -30.27 -3.34
C ARG A 40 2.46 -30.69 -3.13
N ARG A 41 2.06 -30.80 -1.89
CA ARG A 41 0.65 -30.94 -1.51
C ARG A 41 0.05 -29.53 -1.45
N ILE A 42 -0.74 -29.17 -2.43
CA ILE A 42 -1.33 -27.84 -2.57
C ILE A 42 -2.77 -27.87 -2.12
N ALA A 43 -3.15 -26.89 -1.32
CA ALA A 43 -4.53 -26.50 -1.08
C ALA A 43 -4.74 -25.06 -1.55
N GLU A 44 -5.97 -24.72 -1.88
CA GLU A 44 -6.35 -23.41 -2.39
C GLU A 44 -7.43 -22.79 -1.50
N CYS A 45 -7.31 -21.48 -1.25
CA CYS A 45 -8.34 -20.68 -0.60
C CYS A 45 -8.62 -19.45 -1.46
N ILE A 46 -9.78 -19.45 -2.14
CA ILE A 46 -10.17 -18.38 -3.04
C ILE A 46 -11.14 -17.45 -2.30
N LEU A 47 -10.68 -16.23 -2.00
CA LEU A 47 -11.42 -15.19 -1.31
C LEU A 47 -12.28 -14.37 -2.29
N PRO A 48 -13.35 -13.74 -1.87
CA PRO A 48 -14.01 -12.72 -2.66
C PRO A 48 -13.09 -11.52 -2.87
N ASP A 49 -13.26 -10.81 -3.98
CA ASP A 49 -12.44 -9.65 -4.33
C ASP A 49 -13.00 -8.36 -3.72
N GLY A 50 -12.13 -7.49 -3.27
CA GLY A 50 -12.45 -6.14 -2.78
C GLY A 50 -12.15 -5.91 -1.30
N GLU A 51 -11.88 -4.64 -0.96
CA GLU A 51 -11.51 -4.19 0.39
C GLU A 51 -12.60 -4.48 1.44
N GLN A 52 -13.88 -4.48 1.06
CA GLN A 52 -15.01 -4.82 1.93
C GLN A 52 -14.93 -6.25 2.49
N HIS A 53 -14.15 -7.12 1.85
CA HIS A 53 -13.92 -8.50 2.27
C HIS A 53 -12.67 -8.68 3.14
N LYS A 54 -11.96 -7.62 3.44
CA LYS A 54 -10.80 -7.66 4.36
C LYS A 54 -11.27 -7.71 5.81
N THR A 55 -11.80 -8.85 6.24
CA THR A 55 -12.48 -9.04 7.53
C THR A 55 -11.97 -10.25 8.31
N LEU A 56 -12.29 -10.31 9.62
CA LEU A 56 -12.05 -11.51 10.45
C LEU A 56 -12.77 -12.74 9.89
N GLN A 57 -13.97 -12.57 9.33
CA GLN A 57 -14.70 -13.68 8.72
C GLN A 57 -13.93 -14.28 7.56
N THR A 58 -13.40 -13.44 6.67
CA THR A 58 -12.62 -13.89 5.51
C THR A 58 -11.28 -14.51 5.93
N ALA A 59 -10.65 -13.96 6.97
CA ALA A 59 -9.47 -14.60 7.58
C ALA A 59 -9.82 -15.98 8.18
N GLY A 60 -11.03 -16.14 8.72
CA GLY A 60 -11.57 -17.43 9.18
C GLY A 60 -11.56 -18.48 8.08
N TRP A 61 -11.90 -18.14 6.83
CA TRP A 61 -11.85 -19.08 5.71
C TRP A 61 -10.43 -19.60 5.43
N VAL A 62 -9.42 -18.75 5.62
CA VAL A 62 -8.02 -19.19 5.50
C VAL A 62 -7.67 -20.17 6.61
N PHE A 63 -8.10 -19.91 7.87
CA PHE A 63 -7.93 -20.86 8.97
C PHE A 63 -8.64 -22.19 8.71
N ASP A 64 -9.88 -22.15 8.24
CA ASP A 64 -10.65 -23.34 7.90
C ASP A 64 -9.94 -24.18 6.83
N ALA A 65 -9.40 -23.52 5.78
CA ALA A 65 -8.63 -24.20 4.74
C ALA A 65 -7.35 -24.85 5.29
N LEU A 66 -6.62 -24.16 6.18
CA LEU A 66 -5.42 -24.72 6.86
C LEU A 66 -5.76 -25.94 7.69
N VAL A 67 -6.82 -25.89 8.50
CA VAL A 67 -7.27 -26.98 9.37
C VAL A 67 -7.80 -28.15 8.57
N ALA A 68 -8.69 -27.92 7.60
CA ALA A 68 -9.30 -28.97 6.78
C ALA A 68 -8.25 -29.78 5.99
N ASN A 69 -7.19 -29.10 5.55
CA ASN A 69 -6.07 -29.72 4.84
C ASN A 69 -4.97 -30.22 5.78
N LYS A 70 -5.16 -30.22 7.10
CA LYS A 70 -4.20 -30.71 8.09
C LYS A 70 -2.80 -30.13 7.88
N MET A 71 -2.73 -28.82 7.64
CA MET A 71 -1.45 -28.12 7.44
C MET A 71 -0.68 -28.05 8.77
N ASN A 72 0.59 -28.42 8.76
CA ASN A 72 1.45 -28.42 9.93
C ASN A 72 2.26 -27.12 10.05
N ARG A 73 3.15 -27.03 11.06
CA ARG A 73 3.99 -25.84 11.30
C ARG A 73 5.02 -25.55 10.21
N ASP A 74 5.37 -26.55 9.42
CA ASP A 74 6.28 -26.44 8.26
C ASP A 74 5.56 -26.06 6.96
N ALA A 75 4.24 -25.95 7.00
CA ALA A 75 3.46 -25.46 5.86
C ALA A 75 3.78 -23.98 5.57
N THR A 76 3.60 -23.63 4.30
CA THR A 76 3.74 -22.24 3.87
C THR A 76 2.41 -21.72 3.32
N VAL A 77 2.05 -20.51 3.70
CA VAL A 77 0.96 -19.74 3.06
C VAL A 77 1.56 -18.89 1.95
N LEU A 78 1.06 -19.04 0.73
CA LEU A 78 1.44 -18.20 -0.40
C LEU A 78 0.27 -17.29 -0.75
N ALA A 79 0.46 -15.99 -0.56
CA ALA A 79 -0.52 -14.97 -0.93
C ALA A 79 -0.31 -14.54 -2.39
N LEU A 80 -1.22 -14.90 -3.28
CA LEU A 80 -1.24 -14.50 -4.69
C LEU A 80 -2.33 -13.46 -4.90
N GLY A 81 -2.00 -12.17 -4.86
CA GLY A 81 -3.01 -11.11 -4.99
C GLY A 81 -2.52 -9.71 -4.65
N GLY A 82 -3.44 -8.76 -4.57
CA GLY A 82 -3.18 -7.41 -4.10
C GLY A 82 -3.01 -7.34 -2.57
N GLY A 83 -2.97 -6.11 -2.03
CA GLY A 83 -2.76 -5.86 -0.61
C GLY A 83 -3.78 -6.55 0.31
N VAL A 84 -5.05 -6.62 -0.10
CA VAL A 84 -6.11 -7.29 0.68
C VAL A 84 -5.78 -8.77 0.91
N VAL A 85 -5.39 -9.48 -0.16
CA VAL A 85 -5.01 -10.90 -0.07
C VAL A 85 -3.74 -11.06 0.78
N GLY A 86 -2.74 -10.20 0.54
CA GLY A 86 -1.49 -10.20 1.31
C GLY A 86 -1.71 -10.02 2.80
N ASP A 87 -2.53 -9.05 3.19
CA ASP A 87 -2.81 -8.72 4.58
C ASP A 87 -3.60 -9.84 5.30
N ILE A 88 -4.65 -10.37 4.65
CA ILE A 88 -5.44 -11.48 5.22
C ILE A 88 -4.59 -12.74 5.38
N ALA A 89 -3.86 -13.12 4.33
CA ALA A 89 -3.03 -14.32 4.32
C ALA A 89 -1.88 -14.23 5.35
N GLY A 90 -1.23 -13.05 5.43
CA GLY A 90 -0.17 -12.81 6.39
C GLY A 90 -0.67 -12.82 7.84
N PHE A 91 -1.84 -12.23 8.12
CA PHE A 91 -2.46 -12.28 9.43
C PHE A 91 -2.85 -13.72 9.82
N ALA A 92 -3.41 -14.48 8.88
CA ALA A 92 -3.71 -15.89 9.12
C ALA A 92 -2.45 -16.71 9.38
N ALA A 93 -1.38 -16.51 8.60
CA ALA A 93 -0.10 -17.18 8.81
C ALA A 93 0.54 -16.83 10.15
N ALA A 94 0.47 -15.56 10.58
CA ALA A 94 0.96 -15.11 11.88
C ALA A 94 0.24 -15.77 13.06
N SER A 95 -1.05 -16.05 12.90
CA SER A 95 -1.92 -16.53 13.96
C SER A 95 -2.02 -18.06 14.01
N TYR A 96 -2.00 -18.75 12.85
CA TYR A 96 -2.13 -20.19 12.76
C TYR A 96 -0.94 -20.88 13.39
N GLN A 97 -1.21 -21.80 14.33
CA GLN A 97 -0.18 -22.51 15.12
C GLN A 97 0.89 -21.60 15.77
N ARG A 98 0.56 -20.34 16.03
CA ARG A 98 1.45 -19.25 16.54
C ARG A 98 2.54 -18.83 15.57
N GLY A 99 2.31 -19.03 14.28
CA GLY A 99 3.17 -18.61 13.18
C GLY A 99 3.64 -19.75 12.30
N ILE A 100 3.34 -19.65 11.00
CA ILE A 100 3.81 -20.56 9.94
C ILE A 100 4.44 -19.76 8.80
N GLY A 101 5.17 -20.43 7.91
CA GLY A 101 5.80 -19.78 6.75
C GLY A 101 4.81 -18.97 5.90
N TYR A 102 5.25 -17.81 5.41
CA TYR A 102 4.45 -16.91 4.60
C TYR A 102 5.28 -16.30 3.48
N VAL A 103 4.77 -16.30 2.25
CA VAL A 103 5.37 -15.72 1.05
C VAL A 103 4.32 -14.88 0.34
N GLN A 104 4.70 -13.73 -0.19
CA GLN A 104 3.82 -12.88 -0.99
C GLN A 104 4.20 -12.89 -2.46
N MET A 105 3.19 -13.01 -3.34
CA MET A 105 3.27 -12.76 -4.78
C MET A 105 2.27 -11.63 -5.11
N PRO A 106 2.70 -10.37 -4.94
CA PRO A 106 1.82 -9.22 -5.14
C PRO A 106 1.48 -9.04 -6.62
N THR A 107 0.18 -8.91 -6.94
CA THR A 107 -0.32 -8.78 -8.32
C THR A 107 -0.79 -7.38 -8.68
N THR A 108 -0.74 -6.43 -7.76
CA THR A 108 -0.99 -5.00 -8.03
C THR A 108 0.28 -4.20 -7.82
N LEU A 109 0.46 -3.10 -8.56
CA LEU A 109 1.62 -2.23 -8.37
C LEU A 109 1.68 -1.69 -6.94
N LEU A 110 0.53 -1.27 -6.38
CA LEU A 110 0.44 -0.81 -4.98
C LEU A 110 1.00 -1.86 -4.00
N ALA A 111 0.66 -3.13 -4.21
CA ALA A 111 1.18 -4.19 -3.35
C ALA A 111 2.68 -4.45 -3.59
N GLN A 112 3.16 -4.36 -4.83
CA GLN A 112 4.58 -4.56 -5.13
C GLN A 112 5.47 -3.47 -4.52
N VAL A 113 5.02 -2.21 -4.52
CA VAL A 113 5.84 -1.07 -4.06
C VAL A 113 5.61 -0.70 -2.60
N ASP A 114 4.48 -1.13 -2.01
CA ASP A 114 4.10 -0.69 -0.67
C ASP A 114 3.62 -1.84 0.23
N SER A 115 2.39 -2.33 0.12
CA SER A 115 1.77 -3.16 1.16
C SER A 115 2.51 -4.47 1.45
N SER A 116 3.23 -5.07 0.50
CA SER A 116 3.99 -6.30 0.72
C SER A 116 5.28 -6.13 1.53
N VAL A 117 5.76 -4.91 1.74
CA VAL A 117 7.00 -4.61 2.46
C VAL A 117 6.69 -4.04 3.84
N GLY A 118 7.31 -4.59 4.88
CA GLY A 118 7.25 -4.05 6.24
C GLY A 118 6.32 -4.76 7.20
N GLY A 119 5.81 -5.95 6.81
CA GLY A 119 5.18 -6.92 7.71
C GLY A 119 3.88 -6.50 8.38
N LYS A 120 3.26 -5.40 7.99
CA LYS A 120 1.92 -5.04 8.48
C LYS A 120 0.91 -5.97 7.83
N THR A 121 0.28 -6.83 8.63
CA THR A 121 -0.77 -7.74 8.18
C THR A 121 -2.00 -7.54 9.04
N GLY A 122 -3.19 -7.74 8.50
CA GLY A 122 -4.38 -7.53 9.30
C GLY A 122 -5.68 -7.45 8.51
N VAL A 123 -6.74 -7.18 9.26
CA VAL A 123 -8.10 -7.10 8.75
C VAL A 123 -8.82 -5.87 9.31
N ASN A 124 -9.88 -5.48 8.64
CA ASN A 124 -10.75 -4.40 9.03
C ASN A 124 -11.76 -4.86 10.11
N HIS A 125 -12.19 -3.89 10.91
CA HIS A 125 -13.28 -4.05 11.87
C HIS A 125 -14.37 -3.01 11.52
N PRO A 126 -15.65 -3.24 11.84
CA PRO A 126 -16.69 -2.21 11.62
C PRO A 126 -16.36 -0.84 12.23
N GLY A 127 -15.53 -0.81 13.27
CA GLY A 127 -15.06 0.43 13.91
C GLY A 127 -13.87 1.10 13.21
N GLY A 128 -13.30 0.55 12.14
CA GLY A 128 -12.21 1.16 11.39
C GLY A 128 -11.33 0.17 10.63
N LYS A 129 -10.58 0.70 9.65
CA LYS A 129 -9.64 -0.08 8.83
C LYS A 129 -8.41 -0.52 9.63
N ASN A 130 -7.90 -1.72 9.35
CA ASN A 130 -6.61 -2.26 9.83
C ASN A 130 -6.45 -2.25 11.37
N LEU A 131 -7.55 -2.38 12.12
CA LEU A 131 -7.53 -2.36 13.59
C LEU A 131 -7.04 -3.66 14.21
N ILE A 132 -7.17 -4.76 13.50
CA ILE A 132 -6.82 -6.10 13.97
C ILE A 132 -5.73 -6.66 13.08
N GLY A 133 -4.57 -6.99 13.64
CA GLY A 133 -3.46 -7.47 12.83
C GLY A 133 -2.23 -7.84 13.64
N ALA A 134 -1.18 -8.19 12.92
CA ALA A 134 0.12 -8.54 13.46
C ALA A 134 1.24 -7.95 12.61
N PHE A 135 2.37 -7.63 13.23
CA PHE A 135 3.61 -7.44 12.49
C PHE A 135 4.20 -8.82 12.19
N TYR A 136 4.11 -9.26 10.95
CA TYR A 136 4.58 -10.56 10.52
C TYR A 136 5.29 -10.46 9.16
N GLN A 137 6.61 -10.62 9.19
CA GLN A 137 7.41 -10.49 7.96
C GLN A 137 7.25 -11.71 7.06
N PRO A 138 7.00 -11.55 5.76
CA PRO A 138 7.06 -12.65 4.82
C PRO A 138 8.50 -13.16 4.69
N ARG A 139 8.67 -14.46 4.42
CA ARG A 139 9.99 -15.04 4.08
C ARG A 139 10.54 -14.46 2.79
N ALA A 140 9.66 -14.20 1.84
CA ALA A 140 9.99 -13.55 0.58
C ALA A 140 8.78 -12.79 0.02
N VAL A 141 9.09 -11.77 -0.78
CA VAL A 141 8.16 -11.09 -1.67
C VAL A 141 8.66 -11.29 -3.09
N ILE A 142 7.86 -11.96 -3.93
CA ILE A 142 8.19 -12.26 -5.32
C ILE A 142 7.35 -11.34 -6.21
N ALA A 143 7.92 -10.19 -6.55
CA ALA A 143 7.27 -9.19 -7.40
C ALA A 143 7.56 -9.50 -8.88
N ASP A 144 6.58 -10.01 -9.60
CA ASP A 144 6.65 -10.26 -11.04
C ASP A 144 6.00 -9.10 -11.79
N THR A 145 6.76 -8.39 -12.62
CA THR A 145 6.25 -7.25 -13.39
C THR A 145 5.27 -7.66 -14.49
N ASP A 146 5.35 -8.90 -14.99
CA ASP A 146 4.47 -9.40 -16.05
C ASP A 146 3.01 -9.45 -15.63
N VAL A 147 2.73 -9.64 -14.32
CA VAL A 147 1.35 -9.64 -13.81
C VAL A 147 0.66 -8.28 -13.93
N LEU A 148 1.44 -7.21 -14.04
CA LEU A 148 0.91 -5.85 -14.20
C LEU A 148 0.31 -5.62 -15.60
N ALA A 149 0.58 -6.50 -16.58
CA ALA A 149 -0.03 -6.43 -17.91
C ALA A 149 -1.56 -6.60 -17.87
N THR A 150 -2.09 -7.33 -16.89
CA THR A 150 -3.52 -7.53 -16.70
C THR A 150 -4.15 -6.59 -15.68
N LEU A 151 -3.34 -5.77 -15.01
CA LEU A 151 -3.83 -4.82 -14.01
C LEU A 151 -4.58 -3.67 -14.71
N PRO A 152 -5.81 -3.31 -14.26
CA PRO A 152 -6.51 -2.16 -14.80
C PRO A 152 -5.70 -0.86 -14.66
N ASP A 153 -5.80 0.04 -15.63
CA ASP A 153 -5.03 1.30 -15.65
C ASP A 153 -5.26 2.15 -14.40
N ARG A 154 -6.48 2.17 -13.88
CA ARG A 154 -6.80 2.90 -12.65
C ARG A 154 -6.03 2.37 -11.44
N GLU A 155 -5.88 1.05 -11.33
CA GLU A 155 -5.11 0.39 -10.29
C GLU A 155 -3.60 0.61 -10.46
N LEU A 156 -3.10 0.61 -11.70
CA LEU A 156 -1.71 0.94 -11.99
C LEU A 156 -1.39 2.36 -11.53
N LYS A 157 -2.23 3.33 -11.89
CA LYS A 157 -2.09 4.73 -11.48
C LYS A 157 -2.15 4.90 -9.97
N SER A 158 -3.05 4.19 -9.30
CA SER A 158 -3.14 4.14 -7.84
C SER A 158 -1.81 3.68 -7.22
N GLY A 159 -1.18 2.63 -7.76
CA GLY A 159 0.14 2.20 -7.31
C GLY A 159 1.25 3.23 -7.56
N LEU A 160 1.20 3.94 -8.69
CA LEU A 160 2.16 5.01 -9.01
C LEU A 160 2.12 6.16 -8.00
N ALA A 161 0.98 6.44 -7.37
CA ALA A 161 0.90 7.44 -6.31
C ALA A 161 1.86 7.12 -5.15
N GLU A 162 2.00 5.85 -4.78
CA GLU A 162 2.93 5.42 -3.73
C GLU A 162 4.40 5.52 -4.18
N VAL A 163 4.69 5.22 -5.44
CA VAL A 163 6.05 5.45 -5.99
C VAL A 163 6.41 6.94 -5.95
N ILE A 164 5.48 7.82 -6.34
CA ILE A 164 5.66 9.27 -6.26
C ILE A 164 5.87 9.71 -4.81
N LYS A 165 5.11 9.16 -3.86
CA LYS A 165 5.28 9.42 -2.43
C LYS A 165 6.71 9.10 -1.97
N HIS A 166 7.26 7.95 -2.33
CA HIS A 166 8.64 7.58 -1.97
C HIS A 166 9.66 8.60 -2.49
N GLY A 167 9.47 9.08 -3.71
CA GLY A 167 10.28 10.16 -4.27
C GLY A 167 10.17 11.47 -3.48
N CYS A 168 8.95 11.83 -3.07
CA CYS A 168 8.70 13.06 -2.31
C CYS A 168 9.32 13.05 -0.92
N VAL A 169 9.23 11.93 -0.18
CA VAL A 169 9.59 11.89 1.24
C VAL A 169 11.02 11.45 1.50
N TRP A 170 11.67 10.76 0.53
CA TRP A 170 12.96 10.11 0.78
C TRP A 170 13.99 10.30 -0.33
N ASP A 171 13.59 10.17 -1.59
CA ASP A 171 14.52 10.11 -2.70
C ASP A 171 14.22 11.11 -3.82
N PRO A 172 14.86 12.29 -3.81
CA PRO A 172 14.66 13.30 -4.84
C PRO A 172 15.15 12.83 -6.22
N LEU A 173 16.07 11.85 -6.30
CA LEU A 173 16.52 11.30 -7.58
C LEU A 173 15.43 10.43 -8.20
N LEU A 174 14.73 9.62 -7.39
CA LEU A 174 13.55 8.88 -7.85
C LEU A 174 12.47 9.85 -8.35
N PHE A 175 12.19 10.94 -7.61
CA PHE A 175 11.22 11.92 -8.06
C PHE A 175 11.60 12.57 -9.40
N ASN A 176 12.86 12.97 -9.54
CA ASN A 176 13.39 13.53 -10.80
C ASN A 176 13.36 12.54 -11.96
N TRP A 177 13.52 11.26 -11.68
CA TRP A 177 13.39 10.20 -12.69
C TRP A 177 11.92 10.00 -13.08
N LEU A 178 11.00 9.93 -12.10
CA LEU A 178 9.55 9.84 -12.34
C LEU A 178 9.04 10.98 -13.21
N ASP A 179 9.49 12.20 -12.95
CA ASP A 179 9.15 13.39 -13.72
C ASP A 179 9.38 13.21 -15.25
N ARG A 180 10.26 12.31 -15.65
CA ARG A 180 10.56 12.01 -17.07
C ARG A 180 9.99 10.68 -17.55
N SER A 181 9.71 9.75 -16.63
CA SER A 181 9.44 8.34 -16.95
C SER A 181 7.96 7.96 -16.81
N ILE A 182 7.06 8.89 -16.48
CA ILE A 182 5.60 8.62 -16.39
C ILE A 182 5.05 7.96 -17.67
N PRO A 183 5.37 8.41 -18.91
CA PRO A 183 4.86 7.76 -20.10
C PRO A 183 5.26 6.28 -20.22
N GLN A 184 6.52 5.94 -19.89
CA GLN A 184 7.00 4.56 -19.91
C GLN A 184 6.29 3.70 -18.85
N LEU A 185 6.10 4.23 -17.64
CA LEU A 185 5.38 3.53 -16.56
C LEU A 185 3.92 3.26 -16.93
N LEU A 186 3.23 4.23 -17.53
CA LEU A 186 1.87 4.07 -18.01
C LEU A 186 1.77 3.09 -19.20
N ALA A 187 2.81 3.02 -20.03
CA ALA A 187 2.94 2.03 -21.09
C ALA A 187 3.34 0.63 -20.58
N ARG A 188 3.55 0.47 -19.26
CA ARG A 188 4.03 -0.76 -18.61
C ARG A 188 5.39 -1.24 -19.14
N ASP A 189 6.27 -0.30 -19.47
CA ASP A 189 7.64 -0.64 -19.84
C ASP A 189 8.32 -1.44 -18.73
N ALA A 190 8.88 -2.60 -19.09
CA ALA A 190 9.38 -3.56 -18.10
C ALA A 190 10.59 -3.03 -17.32
N GLU A 191 11.48 -2.27 -17.96
CA GLU A 191 12.64 -1.68 -17.31
C GLU A 191 12.23 -0.56 -16.36
N ALA A 192 11.31 0.30 -16.80
CA ALA A 192 10.80 1.39 -15.99
C ALA A 192 10.04 0.84 -14.75
N LEU A 193 9.18 -0.17 -14.93
CA LEU A 193 8.49 -0.81 -13.80
C LEU A 193 9.47 -1.49 -12.84
N THR A 194 10.43 -2.24 -13.34
CA THR A 194 11.45 -2.91 -12.52
C THR A 194 12.23 -1.90 -11.69
N TYR A 195 12.65 -0.79 -12.29
CA TYR A 195 13.35 0.27 -11.57
C TYR A 195 12.47 0.92 -10.49
N ALA A 196 11.23 1.30 -10.84
CA ALA A 196 10.31 1.94 -9.90
C ALA A 196 9.98 1.04 -8.70
N ILE A 197 9.71 -0.25 -8.96
CA ILE A 197 9.40 -1.23 -7.92
C ILE A 197 10.63 -1.49 -7.05
N GLY A 198 11.77 -1.80 -7.66
CA GLY A 198 13.01 -2.06 -6.93
C GLY A 198 13.39 -0.89 -6.03
N ARG A 199 13.37 0.34 -6.55
CA ARG A 199 13.72 1.53 -5.78
C ARG A 199 12.72 1.82 -4.66
N SER A 200 11.43 1.63 -4.89
CA SER A 200 10.39 1.78 -3.85
C SER A 200 10.58 0.77 -2.72
N CYS A 201 10.85 -0.50 -3.06
CA CYS A 201 11.12 -1.55 -2.07
C CYS A 201 12.38 -1.24 -1.24
N GLU A 202 13.47 -0.78 -1.87
CA GLU A 202 14.71 -0.38 -1.18
C GLU A 202 14.47 0.76 -0.18
N ILE A 203 13.74 1.81 -0.60
CA ILE A 203 13.40 2.93 0.26
C ILE A 203 12.57 2.44 1.44
N LYS A 204 11.51 1.69 1.17
CA LYS A 204 10.63 1.22 2.22
C LYS A 204 11.33 0.26 3.17
N ALA A 205 12.13 -0.69 2.67
CA ALA A 205 12.92 -1.59 3.49
C ALA A 205 13.92 -0.84 4.38
N THR A 206 14.57 0.21 3.85
CA THR A 206 15.49 1.07 4.62
C THR A 206 14.78 1.78 5.77
N VAL A 207 13.59 2.31 5.52
CA VAL A 207 12.80 3.01 6.55
C VAL A 207 12.28 2.01 7.59
N VAL A 208 11.73 0.87 7.16
CA VAL A 208 11.20 -0.20 8.03
C VAL A 208 12.30 -0.80 8.90
N ALA A 209 13.50 -1.05 8.35
CA ALA A 209 14.63 -1.57 9.12
C ALA A 209 15.05 -0.67 10.29
N ARG A 210 14.79 0.64 10.19
CA ARG A 210 15.08 1.62 11.24
C ARG A 210 13.93 1.80 12.24
N ASP A 211 12.71 1.52 11.82
CA ASP A 211 11.50 1.70 12.63
C ASP A 211 10.40 0.72 12.17
N GLU A 212 10.53 -0.55 12.55
CA GLU A 212 9.59 -1.60 12.13
C GLU A 212 8.16 -1.34 12.59
N ARG A 213 7.98 -0.80 13.81
CA ARG A 213 6.67 -0.64 14.46
C ARG A 213 6.03 0.74 14.29
N GLU A 214 6.65 1.63 13.47
CA GLU A 214 6.11 2.97 13.18
C GLU A 214 5.94 3.84 14.42
N HIS A 215 6.96 3.89 15.24
CA HIS A 215 6.97 4.79 16.40
C HIS A 215 7.34 6.22 16.00
N ASP A 216 8.19 6.41 14.99
CA ASP A 216 8.72 7.71 14.58
C ASP A 216 9.03 7.81 13.10
N LEU A 217 10.23 7.37 12.65
CA LEU A 217 10.71 7.56 11.28
C LEU A 217 9.77 7.00 10.21
N ARG A 218 9.21 5.80 10.42
CA ARG A 218 8.34 5.14 9.43
C ARG A 218 7.07 5.95 9.14
N ALA A 219 6.65 6.81 10.06
CA ALA A 219 5.48 7.65 9.85
C ALA A 219 5.64 8.66 8.70
N ILE A 220 6.88 8.97 8.22
CA ILE A 220 7.07 9.80 7.02
C ILE A 220 6.43 9.19 5.77
N LEU A 221 6.32 7.84 5.72
CA LEU A 221 5.65 7.13 4.64
C LEU A 221 4.13 7.40 4.59
N ASN A 222 3.58 8.08 5.59
CA ASN A 222 2.19 8.53 5.60
C ASN A 222 2.00 9.95 5.03
N PHE A 223 2.95 10.48 4.25
CA PHE A 223 2.76 11.73 3.54
C PHE A 223 1.50 11.65 2.64
N GLY A 224 0.60 12.61 2.80
CA GLY A 224 -0.70 12.62 2.15
C GLY A 224 -1.80 11.76 2.82
N HIS A 225 -1.46 10.78 3.66
CA HIS A 225 -2.43 9.82 4.18
C HIS A 225 -3.48 10.42 5.10
N THR A 226 -3.15 11.39 5.94
CA THR A 226 -4.12 12.02 6.85
C THR A 226 -5.27 12.68 6.09
N PHE A 227 -4.96 13.41 5.02
CA PHE A 227 -5.97 13.99 4.13
C PHE A 227 -6.62 12.93 3.24
N GLY A 228 -5.84 11.95 2.74
CA GLY A 228 -6.33 10.85 1.93
C GLY A 228 -7.36 9.98 2.67
N HIS A 229 -7.08 9.59 3.92
CA HIS A 229 -8.03 8.83 4.74
C HIS A 229 -9.32 9.63 5.04
N ALA A 230 -9.22 10.95 5.23
CA ALA A 230 -10.41 11.79 5.36
C ALA A 230 -11.24 11.78 4.07
N ILE A 231 -10.62 11.79 2.89
CA ILE A 231 -11.28 11.67 1.59
C ILE A 231 -11.95 10.29 1.45
N GLU A 232 -11.22 9.19 1.74
CA GLU A 232 -11.76 7.84 1.69
C GLU A 232 -12.99 7.69 2.62
N ALA A 233 -12.87 8.15 3.87
CA ALA A 233 -13.95 8.08 4.85
C ALA A 233 -15.17 8.92 4.46
N ALA A 234 -14.95 10.13 3.95
CA ALA A 234 -16.04 11.01 3.50
C ALA A 234 -16.80 10.45 2.30
N THR A 235 -16.16 9.61 1.49
CA THR A 235 -16.71 9.06 0.24
C THR A 235 -17.08 7.59 0.33
N GLY A 236 -17.15 7.02 1.55
CA GLY A 236 -17.65 5.66 1.80
C GLY A 236 -16.66 4.55 1.41
N TYR A 237 -15.39 4.87 1.14
CA TYR A 237 -14.32 3.94 0.75
C TYR A 237 -14.50 3.23 -0.59
N ASP A 238 -15.45 3.65 -1.43
CA ASP A 238 -15.78 3.03 -2.71
C ASP A 238 -15.53 3.94 -3.93
N LYS A 239 -15.51 5.25 -3.72
CA LYS A 239 -15.38 6.23 -4.80
C LYS A 239 -13.94 6.40 -5.29
N TYR A 240 -12.99 6.46 -4.37
CA TYR A 240 -11.56 6.64 -4.66
C TYR A 240 -10.77 5.38 -4.31
N LEU A 241 -9.85 4.99 -5.20
CA LEU A 241 -8.83 4.02 -4.83
C LEU A 241 -7.86 4.66 -3.83
N HIS A 242 -7.20 3.84 -3.02
CA HIS A 242 -6.26 4.30 -1.99
C HIS A 242 -5.24 5.31 -2.52
N GLY A 243 -4.53 4.96 -3.59
CA GLY A 243 -3.51 5.87 -4.17
C GLY A 243 -4.09 7.13 -4.80
N GLU A 244 -5.34 7.13 -5.27
CA GLU A 244 -6.03 8.33 -5.72
C GLU A 244 -6.28 9.29 -4.55
N ALA A 245 -6.78 8.77 -3.43
CA ALA A 245 -7.01 9.56 -2.22
C ALA A 245 -5.72 10.06 -1.60
N VAL A 246 -4.68 9.21 -1.52
CA VAL A 246 -3.36 9.59 -1.02
C VAL A 246 -2.71 10.63 -1.95
N GLY A 247 -2.85 10.49 -3.27
CA GLY A 247 -2.36 11.48 -4.25
C GLY A 247 -2.95 12.86 -4.01
N LEU A 248 -4.28 12.94 -3.84
CA LEU A 248 -4.96 14.18 -3.44
C LEU A 248 -4.43 14.70 -2.10
N GLY A 249 -4.27 13.82 -1.13
CA GLY A 249 -3.73 14.17 0.18
C GLY A 249 -2.30 14.69 0.12
N MET A 250 -1.46 14.18 -0.78
CA MET A 250 -0.10 14.70 -1.01
C MET A 250 -0.12 16.12 -1.57
N LEU A 251 -1.04 16.43 -2.49
CA LEU A 251 -1.20 17.80 -3.00
C LEU A 251 -1.63 18.78 -1.91
N ILE A 252 -2.57 18.36 -1.04
CA ILE A 252 -3.02 19.16 0.11
C ILE A 252 -1.89 19.37 1.11
N ALA A 253 -1.15 18.31 1.44
CA ALA A 253 -0.01 18.39 2.36
C ALA A 253 1.13 19.27 1.80
N ALA A 254 1.38 19.21 0.48
CA ALA A 254 2.35 20.08 -0.19
C ALA A 254 1.90 21.55 -0.20
N ASP A 255 0.60 21.82 -0.39
CA ASP A 255 0.07 23.19 -0.28
C ASP A 255 0.25 23.73 1.14
N LEU A 256 -0.05 22.96 2.17
CA LEU A 256 0.21 23.34 3.56
C LEU A 256 1.71 23.56 3.81
N SER A 257 2.58 22.67 3.30
CA SER A 257 4.04 22.84 3.42
C SER A 257 4.51 24.15 2.79
N HIS A 258 3.93 24.52 1.64
CA HIS A 258 4.23 25.80 0.97
C HIS A 258 3.74 26.99 1.78
N ARG A 259 2.51 26.97 2.31
CA ARG A 259 1.95 28.05 3.17
C ARG A 259 2.78 28.28 4.43
N LEU A 260 3.40 27.24 4.94
CA LEU A 260 4.31 27.30 6.08
C LEU A 260 5.73 27.75 5.72
N GLY A 261 6.01 27.99 4.43
CA GLY A 261 7.34 28.39 3.96
C GLY A 261 8.38 27.26 3.98
N LEU A 262 7.95 26.01 4.09
CA LEU A 262 8.86 24.84 4.12
C LEU A 262 9.36 24.47 2.72
N ILE A 263 8.52 24.64 1.72
CA ILE A 263 8.86 24.37 0.32
C ILE A 263 8.48 25.57 -0.59
N ASP A 264 9.20 25.71 -1.69
CA ASP A 264 8.90 26.69 -2.71
C ASP A 264 7.68 26.29 -3.57
N ALA A 265 7.01 27.26 -4.17
CA ALA A 265 5.90 27.05 -5.09
C ALA A 265 6.27 26.09 -6.24
N ALA A 266 7.51 26.15 -6.72
CA ALA A 266 8.00 25.28 -7.79
C ALA A 266 7.93 23.78 -7.42
N VAL A 267 8.20 23.41 -6.16
CA VAL A 267 8.10 22.02 -5.69
C VAL A 267 6.65 21.55 -5.69
N LYS A 268 5.74 22.41 -5.20
CA LYS A 268 4.29 22.13 -5.18
C LYS A 268 3.76 21.93 -6.61
N GLU A 269 4.10 22.82 -7.52
CA GLU A 269 3.64 22.73 -8.92
C GLU A 269 4.23 21.52 -9.65
N ARG A 270 5.49 21.18 -9.42
CA ARG A 270 6.09 19.95 -9.97
C ARG A 270 5.37 18.69 -9.50
N LEU A 271 5.02 18.61 -8.22
CA LEU A 271 4.24 17.48 -7.70
C LEU A 271 2.87 17.41 -8.38
N ARG A 272 2.17 18.54 -8.51
CA ARG A 272 0.89 18.61 -9.21
C ARG A 272 1.01 18.15 -10.66
N ASP A 273 2.04 18.62 -11.38
CA ASP A 273 2.28 18.24 -12.77
C ASP A 273 2.53 16.73 -12.94
N VAL A 274 3.32 16.13 -12.07
CA VAL A 274 3.54 14.69 -12.07
C VAL A 274 2.23 13.92 -11.81
N MET A 275 1.37 14.38 -10.89
CA MET A 275 0.05 13.77 -10.64
C MET A 275 -0.86 13.87 -11.86
N VAL A 276 -0.91 15.06 -12.52
CA VAL A 276 -1.69 15.26 -13.76
C VAL A 276 -1.22 14.33 -14.87
N ARG A 277 0.08 14.26 -15.13
CA ARG A 277 0.66 13.38 -16.17
C ARG A 277 0.47 11.89 -15.87
N THR A 278 0.41 11.50 -14.60
CA THR A 278 0.07 10.14 -14.19
C THR A 278 -1.43 9.85 -14.41
N GLY A 279 -2.25 10.89 -14.57
CA GLY A 279 -3.71 10.77 -14.68
C GLY A 279 -4.38 10.46 -13.34
N LEU A 280 -3.78 10.92 -12.24
CA LEU A 280 -4.37 10.90 -10.91
C LEU A 280 -5.28 12.13 -10.72
N PRO A 281 -6.33 12.04 -9.88
CA PRO A 281 -7.16 13.19 -9.55
C PRO A 281 -6.35 14.27 -8.84
N THR A 282 -6.65 15.55 -9.15
CA THR A 282 -5.98 16.72 -8.56
C THR A 282 -6.92 17.67 -7.87
N GLU A 283 -8.22 17.37 -7.86
CA GLU A 283 -9.25 18.12 -7.15
C GLU A 283 -9.92 17.25 -6.10
N ALA A 284 -9.89 17.71 -4.86
CA ALA A 284 -10.52 16.98 -3.76
C ALA A 284 -12.06 17.08 -3.85
N PRO A 285 -12.79 16.09 -3.28
CA PRO A 285 -14.25 16.13 -3.25
C PRO A 285 -14.75 17.28 -2.37
N ARG A 286 -15.89 17.86 -2.74
CA ARG A 286 -16.57 18.93 -2.00
C ARG A 286 -17.26 18.37 -0.76
N ILE A 287 -16.52 18.22 0.33
CA ILE A 287 -17.04 17.71 1.61
C ILE A 287 -17.10 18.78 2.71
N GLY A 288 -16.56 19.97 2.42
CA GLY A 288 -16.47 21.08 3.38
C GLY A 288 -15.28 20.93 4.35
N ALA A 289 -14.61 22.05 4.64
CA ALA A 289 -13.42 22.09 5.50
C ALA A 289 -13.67 21.54 6.91
N ALA A 290 -14.83 21.86 7.52
CA ALA A 290 -15.18 21.39 8.86
C ALA A 290 -15.28 19.86 8.91
N ARG A 291 -15.95 19.25 7.92
CA ARG A 291 -16.09 17.81 7.85
C ARG A 291 -14.77 17.11 7.59
N ALA A 292 -13.93 17.68 6.72
CA ALA A 292 -12.57 17.16 6.48
C ALA A 292 -11.77 17.15 7.79
N TYR A 293 -11.79 18.24 8.56
CA TYR A 293 -11.11 18.33 9.84
C TYR A 293 -11.62 17.32 10.87
N GLU A 294 -12.94 17.12 11.00
CA GLU A 294 -13.52 16.09 11.87
C GLU A 294 -13.00 14.70 11.52
N LEU A 295 -12.97 14.34 10.22
CA LEU A 295 -12.50 13.04 9.78
C LEU A 295 -11.00 12.85 10.02
N MET A 296 -10.20 13.91 9.87
CA MET A 296 -8.77 13.88 10.22
C MET A 296 -8.55 13.62 11.72
N GLN A 297 -9.43 14.14 12.59
CA GLN A 297 -9.35 13.91 14.03
C GLN A 297 -9.72 12.47 14.44
N MET A 298 -10.53 11.77 13.63
CA MET A 298 -10.87 10.36 13.86
C MET A 298 -9.72 9.41 13.49
N ASP A 299 -8.74 9.85 12.69
CA ASP A 299 -7.54 9.06 12.41
C ASP A 299 -6.69 8.98 13.68
N LYS A 300 -6.11 7.80 13.97
CA LYS A 300 -5.36 7.45 15.19
C LYS A 300 -4.15 8.33 15.52
N LYS A 301 -3.88 9.34 14.72
CA LYS A 301 -2.71 10.23 14.80
C LYS A 301 -2.93 11.47 15.65
N VAL A 302 -4.03 11.55 16.40
CA VAL A 302 -4.28 12.67 17.31
C VAL A 302 -3.55 12.45 18.64
N VAL A 303 -2.56 13.29 18.92
CA VAL A 303 -1.85 13.33 20.22
C VAL A 303 -2.23 14.64 20.90
N ALA A 304 -2.76 14.56 22.12
CA ALA A 304 -3.16 15.73 22.92
C ALA A 304 -4.10 16.72 22.18
N GLY A 305 -4.95 16.23 21.26
CA GLY A 305 -5.91 17.07 20.53
C GLY A 305 -5.38 17.75 19.27
N ALA A 306 -4.08 17.61 18.95
CA ALA A 306 -3.49 18.09 17.70
C ALA A 306 -3.32 16.94 16.71
N VAL A 307 -3.65 17.19 15.44
CA VAL A 307 -3.43 16.23 14.35
C VAL A 307 -1.96 16.25 13.95
N ARG A 308 -1.26 15.13 14.06
CA ARG A 308 0.12 15.01 13.55
C ARG A 308 0.07 14.86 12.02
N LEU A 309 0.77 15.76 11.34
CA LEU A 309 0.85 15.77 9.89
C LEU A 309 2.25 15.40 9.40
N VAL A 310 2.32 14.75 8.26
CA VAL A 310 3.56 14.59 7.50
C VAL A 310 3.59 15.66 6.42
N LEU A 311 4.59 16.52 6.49
CA LEU A 311 4.78 17.65 5.59
C LEU A 311 6.15 17.57 4.91
N LEU A 312 6.29 18.15 3.72
CA LEU A 312 7.58 18.27 3.07
C LEU A 312 8.38 19.44 3.66
N GLU A 313 9.59 19.19 4.08
CA GLU A 313 10.60 20.22 4.41
C GLU A 313 11.36 20.63 3.15
N LYS A 314 11.54 19.69 2.24
CA LYS A 314 12.00 19.85 0.86
C LYS A 314 11.70 18.59 0.08
N LEU A 315 11.84 18.62 -1.24
CA LEU A 315 11.74 17.42 -2.05
C LEU A 315 12.78 16.37 -1.60
N GLY A 316 12.34 15.15 -1.33
CA GLY A 316 13.15 14.05 -0.79
C GLY A 316 13.32 14.09 0.73
N ARG A 317 12.66 15.00 1.43
CA ARG A 317 12.66 15.03 2.90
C ARG A 317 11.33 15.48 3.46
N ALA A 318 10.73 14.64 4.28
CA ALA A 318 9.52 14.93 5.03
C ALA A 318 9.80 15.06 6.53
N ILE A 319 8.96 15.82 7.21
CA ILE A 319 8.93 15.97 8.66
C ILE A 319 7.56 15.55 9.19
N ILE A 320 7.53 15.11 10.44
CA ILE A 320 6.31 14.82 11.17
C ILE A 320 6.13 15.93 12.19
N THR A 321 5.01 16.64 12.14
CA THR A 321 4.80 17.80 13.01
C THR A 321 3.34 17.95 13.42
N ASP A 322 3.13 18.43 14.61
CA ASP A 322 1.88 19.00 15.14
C ASP A 322 2.04 20.52 15.41
N GLN A 323 3.23 21.04 15.13
CA GLN A 323 3.59 22.45 15.35
C GLN A 323 3.36 23.24 14.05
N TYR A 324 2.12 23.67 13.83
CA TYR A 324 1.74 24.53 12.72
C TYR A 324 0.60 25.50 13.16
N PRO A 325 0.54 26.71 12.62
CA PRO A 325 -0.57 27.61 12.88
C PRO A 325 -1.89 27.01 12.40
N LYS A 326 -2.88 26.91 13.28
CA LYS A 326 -4.21 26.40 12.94
C LYS A 326 -4.81 27.14 11.73
N ALA A 327 -4.61 28.46 11.64
CA ALA A 327 -5.07 29.28 10.55
C ALA A 327 -4.51 28.84 9.17
N ALA A 328 -3.27 28.31 9.11
CA ALA A 328 -2.70 27.78 7.87
C ALA A 328 -3.40 26.48 7.43
N LEU A 329 -3.67 25.58 8.37
CA LEU A 329 -4.44 24.37 8.10
C LEU A 329 -5.87 24.69 7.68
N ASP A 330 -6.56 25.59 8.40
CA ASP A 330 -7.93 26.00 8.09
C ASP A 330 -8.02 26.62 6.68
N ALA A 331 -7.06 27.46 6.29
CA ALA A 331 -6.98 28.04 4.95
C ALA A 331 -6.75 26.95 3.86
N THR A 332 -5.88 25.98 4.13
CA THR A 332 -5.64 24.85 3.23
C THR A 332 -6.90 24.01 3.05
N LEU A 333 -7.58 23.65 4.15
CA LEU A 333 -8.82 22.88 4.07
C LEU A 333 -9.94 23.64 3.33
N ALA A 334 -10.08 24.94 3.56
CA ALA A 334 -11.07 25.78 2.89
C ALA A 334 -10.81 25.91 1.38
N GLU A 335 -9.56 25.88 0.94
CA GLU A 335 -9.19 25.90 -0.48
C GLU A 335 -9.49 24.57 -1.17
N HIS A 336 -9.15 23.47 -0.55
CA HIS A 336 -9.21 22.14 -1.19
C HIS A 336 -10.57 21.45 -1.02
N PHE A 337 -11.29 21.66 0.09
CA PHE A 337 -12.57 21.00 0.40
C PHE A 337 -13.76 21.98 0.34
N LYS A 338 -13.94 22.62 -0.79
CA LYS A 338 -15.02 23.61 -1.05
C LYS A 338 -16.41 23.03 -0.91
#